data_551d972f56a8826679817545b0b8f120
#
_entry.id   551d972f56a8826679817545b0b8f120
#
_cell.length_a   1.000
_cell.length_b   1.000
_cell.length_c   1.000
_cell.angle_alpha   90.00
_cell.angle_beta   90.00
_cell.angle_gamma   90.00
#
_symmetry.space_group_name_H-M   'P 1'
#
loop_
_entity.id
_entity.type
_entity.pdbx_description
1 polymer ?
#
loop_
_entity_poly.entity_id
_entity_poly.type
_entity_poly.pdbx_seq_one_letter_code
_entity_poly.pdbx_strand_id
1 'polypeptide(L)'
;RHLLPSSRREEIISWQTETSHALMRLLKQGRLPFHGLTDIRPSLVPLEKGGVLGMGELLDIARCLEIAKDAIAYDAKFEDLKDALSGRFGALMDLPDLRLEINRCILSPEEMADDASSELKRIRRAMKTTNDKVREQLTATMNLSGSMLRDNIVTMRNGRYCLPVKQEYKSTFPGMIH
;
A
#
# COMPACT_ATOMS: atom_id res chain seq x y z
N ARG A 1 -6.83 26.34 -5.01
CA ARG A 1 -6.01 27.52 -5.41
C ARG A 1 -6.81 28.79 -5.12
N HIS A 2 -6.19 29.74 -4.47
CA HIS A 2 -6.77 31.07 -4.35
C HIS A 2 -6.66 31.77 -5.72
N LEU A 3 -7.81 32.10 -6.32
CA LEU A 3 -7.84 32.93 -7.52
C LEU A 3 -7.45 34.36 -7.11
N LEU A 4 -6.33 34.83 -7.62
CA LEU A 4 -5.92 36.23 -7.44
C LEU A 4 -6.34 37.01 -8.66
N PRO A 5 -6.87 38.26 -8.48
CA PRO A 5 -7.17 39.13 -9.60
C PRO A 5 -5.90 39.52 -10.35
N SER A 6 -5.97 39.57 -11.68
CA SER A 6 -4.91 40.11 -12.53
C SER A 6 -5.41 41.31 -13.32
N SER A 7 -4.54 42.30 -13.52
CA SER A 7 -4.79 43.44 -14.41
C SER A 7 -4.23 43.20 -15.82
N ARG A 8 -3.50 42.07 -16.06
CA ARG A 8 -2.90 41.74 -17.36
C ARG A 8 -3.94 41.09 -18.25
N ARG A 9 -4.33 41.79 -19.32
CA ARG A 9 -5.33 41.31 -20.27
C ARG A 9 -5.06 39.93 -20.85
N GLU A 10 -3.80 39.66 -21.22
CA GLU A 10 -3.40 38.41 -21.82
C GLU A 10 -3.55 37.20 -20.86
N GLU A 11 -3.20 37.39 -19.58
CA GLU A 11 -3.42 36.38 -18.55
C GLU A 11 -4.89 36.07 -18.33
N ILE A 12 -5.73 37.13 -18.30
CA ILE A 12 -7.17 36.97 -18.11
C ILE A 12 -7.77 36.19 -19.27
N ILE A 13 -7.41 36.54 -20.52
CA ILE A 13 -7.91 35.84 -21.71
C ILE A 13 -7.45 34.36 -21.68
N SER A 14 -6.19 34.10 -21.36
CA SER A 14 -5.66 32.74 -21.25
C SER A 14 -6.44 31.91 -20.24
N TRP A 15 -6.67 32.43 -19.03
CA TRP A 15 -7.41 31.70 -17.98
C TRP A 15 -8.88 31.48 -18.34
N GLN A 16 -9.53 32.45 -19.00
CA GLN A 16 -10.90 32.29 -19.49
C GLN A 16 -10.98 31.23 -20.58
N THR A 17 -10.00 31.20 -21.49
CA THR A 17 -9.91 30.20 -22.55
C THR A 17 -9.68 28.80 -21.96
N GLU A 18 -8.74 28.63 -21.01
CA GLU A 18 -8.51 27.37 -20.31
C GLU A 18 -9.80 26.89 -19.60
N THR A 19 -10.51 27.80 -18.94
CA THR A 19 -11.76 27.47 -18.23
C THR A 19 -12.86 27.02 -19.20
N SER A 20 -12.99 27.70 -20.34
CA SER A 20 -13.97 27.35 -21.38
C SER A 20 -13.66 25.99 -22.01
N HIS A 21 -12.38 25.69 -22.26
CA HIS A 21 -11.95 24.40 -22.77
C HIS A 21 -12.14 23.29 -21.73
N ALA A 22 -11.87 23.56 -20.45
CA ALA A 22 -12.15 22.61 -19.38
C ALA A 22 -13.65 22.27 -19.30
N LEU A 23 -14.51 23.27 -19.40
CA LEU A 23 -15.96 23.07 -19.42
C LEU A 23 -16.39 22.24 -20.64
N MET A 24 -15.87 22.53 -21.82
CA MET A 24 -16.17 21.74 -23.02
C MET A 24 -15.75 20.28 -22.86
N ARG A 25 -14.58 20.00 -22.28
CA ARG A 25 -14.12 18.65 -21.99
C ARG A 25 -15.05 17.93 -21.02
N LEU A 26 -15.47 18.61 -19.94
CA LEU A 26 -16.44 18.06 -18.96
C LEU A 26 -17.77 17.71 -19.60
N LEU A 27 -18.29 18.56 -20.49
CA LEU A 27 -19.57 18.34 -21.19
C LEU A 27 -19.49 17.18 -22.19
N LYS A 28 -18.36 17.03 -22.87
CA LYS A 28 -18.18 15.98 -23.91
C LYS A 28 -17.86 14.61 -23.33
N GLN A 29 -17.05 14.52 -22.28
CA GLN A 29 -16.50 13.25 -21.78
C GLN A 29 -16.69 13.05 -20.28
N GLY A 30 -17.39 13.94 -19.61
CA GLY A 30 -17.61 13.83 -18.17
C GLY A 30 -16.40 14.25 -17.33
N ARG A 31 -16.35 13.76 -16.09
CA ARG A 31 -15.38 14.22 -15.09
C ARG A 31 -13.94 13.81 -15.44
N LEU A 32 -13.01 14.71 -15.15
CA LEU A 32 -11.58 14.43 -15.12
C LEU A 32 -11.23 13.39 -14.04
N PRO A 33 -10.30 12.48 -14.28
CA PRO A 33 -9.99 11.35 -13.40
C PRO A 33 -9.09 11.75 -12.22
N PHE A 34 -9.35 12.87 -11.55
CA PHE A 34 -8.49 13.36 -10.44
C PHE A 34 -8.99 12.96 -9.05
N HIS A 35 -9.95 12.03 -8.98
CA HIS A 35 -10.46 11.57 -7.69
C HIS A 35 -9.41 10.79 -6.90
N GLY A 36 -9.21 11.18 -5.64
CA GLY A 36 -8.23 10.53 -4.75
C GLY A 36 -6.78 10.94 -5.00
N LEU A 37 -6.54 12.05 -5.70
CA LEU A 37 -5.18 12.59 -5.85
C LEU A 37 -4.71 13.20 -4.53
N THR A 38 -3.63 12.67 -4.00
CA THR A 38 -2.92 13.18 -2.81
C THR A 38 -1.72 14.01 -3.25
N ASP A 39 -1.35 15.02 -2.47
CA ASP A 39 -0.11 15.78 -2.71
C ASP A 39 1.11 14.96 -2.26
N ILE A 40 1.84 14.40 -3.22
CA ILE A 40 3.04 13.58 -2.98
C ILE A 40 4.33 14.40 -2.80
N ARG A 41 4.30 15.73 -3.01
CA ARG A 41 5.50 16.58 -2.89
C ARG A 41 6.19 16.50 -1.54
N PRO A 42 5.48 16.43 -0.40
CA PRO A 42 6.11 16.23 0.90
C PRO A 42 6.94 14.96 0.99
N SER A 43 6.51 13.88 0.34
CA SER A 43 7.22 12.58 0.33
C SER A 43 8.47 12.60 -0.57
N LEU A 44 8.54 13.48 -1.57
CA LEU A 44 9.72 13.59 -2.45
C LEU A 44 10.90 14.28 -1.76
N VAL A 45 10.65 15.20 -0.82
CA VAL A 45 11.71 15.94 -0.11
C VAL A 45 12.69 15.04 0.66
N PRO A 46 12.23 14.01 1.42
CA PRO A 46 13.15 13.05 2.04
C PRO A 46 13.96 12.24 1.02
N LEU A 47 13.36 11.87 -0.13
CA LEU A 47 14.05 11.10 -1.17
C LEU A 47 15.25 11.87 -1.76
N GLU A 48 15.11 13.16 -2.01
CA GLU A 48 16.21 14.00 -2.51
C GLU A 48 17.42 14.02 -1.56
N LYS A 49 17.19 13.73 -0.28
CA LYS A 49 18.23 13.64 0.77
C LYS A 49 18.69 12.21 1.05
N GLY A 50 18.32 11.23 0.20
CA GLY A 50 18.66 9.82 0.37
C GLY A 50 17.80 9.09 1.42
N GLY A 51 16.65 9.65 1.79
CA GLY A 51 15.69 9.02 2.70
C GLY A 51 14.92 7.87 2.03
N VAL A 52 14.15 7.14 2.85
CA VAL A 52 13.31 6.02 2.42
C VAL A 52 11.84 6.35 2.71
N LEU A 53 10.96 5.97 1.79
CA LEU A 53 9.52 6.15 1.94
C LEU A 53 8.88 4.93 2.63
N GLY A 54 7.82 5.20 3.39
CA GLY A 54 6.94 4.16 3.92
C GLY A 54 6.01 3.57 2.85
N MET A 55 5.39 2.42 3.18
CA MET A 55 4.46 1.73 2.26
C MET A 55 3.28 2.62 1.84
N GLY A 56 2.70 3.39 2.77
CA GLY A 56 1.61 4.32 2.48
C GLY A 56 2.01 5.40 1.49
N GLU A 57 3.18 6.01 1.66
CA GLU A 57 3.70 7.04 0.74
C GLU A 57 3.97 6.48 -0.66
N LEU A 58 4.47 5.23 -0.75
CA LEU A 58 4.65 4.55 -2.03
C LEU A 58 3.31 4.26 -2.73
N LEU A 59 2.28 3.86 -1.98
CA LEU A 59 0.92 3.69 -2.52
C LEU A 59 0.32 5.00 -3.01
N ASP A 60 0.55 6.11 -2.32
CA ASP A 60 0.13 7.44 -2.77
C ASP A 60 0.82 7.84 -4.08
N ILE A 61 2.10 7.51 -4.24
CA ILE A 61 2.83 7.70 -5.50
C ILE A 61 2.24 6.81 -6.60
N ALA A 62 2.00 5.53 -6.33
CA ALA A 62 1.38 4.62 -7.30
C ALA A 62 -0.01 5.12 -7.73
N ARG A 63 -0.80 5.66 -6.80
CA ARG A 63 -2.09 6.28 -7.06
C ARG A 63 -1.97 7.53 -7.92
N CYS A 64 -1.00 8.38 -7.66
CA CYS A 64 -0.70 9.56 -8.48
C CYS A 64 -0.35 9.18 -9.92
N LEU A 65 0.48 8.15 -10.10
CA LEU A 65 0.85 7.62 -11.43
C LEU A 65 -0.35 7.00 -12.16
N GLU A 66 -1.25 6.30 -11.46
CA GLU A 66 -2.48 5.77 -12.06
C GLU A 66 -3.38 6.90 -12.56
N ILE A 67 -3.55 7.96 -11.75
CA ILE A 67 -4.32 9.16 -12.14
C ILE A 67 -3.66 9.87 -13.33
N ALA A 68 -2.33 9.94 -13.38
CA ALA A 68 -1.61 10.52 -14.51
C ALA A 68 -1.86 9.72 -15.80
N LYS A 69 -1.77 8.39 -15.76
CA LYS A 69 -2.11 7.49 -16.86
C LYS A 69 -3.55 7.71 -17.35
N ASP A 70 -4.52 7.76 -16.41
CA ASP A 70 -5.92 7.97 -16.76
C ASP A 70 -6.16 9.35 -17.37
N ALA A 71 -5.43 10.37 -16.89
CA ALA A 71 -5.48 11.72 -17.47
C ALA A 71 -4.91 11.78 -18.89
N ILE A 72 -3.81 11.08 -19.16
CA ILE A 72 -3.25 10.93 -20.50
C ILE A 72 -4.27 10.24 -21.43
N ALA A 73 -4.88 9.14 -20.98
CA ALA A 73 -5.90 8.43 -21.72
C ALA A 73 -7.18 9.27 -21.95
N TYR A 74 -7.52 10.14 -20.99
CA TYR A 74 -8.61 11.09 -21.14
C TYR A 74 -8.29 12.13 -22.24
N ASP A 75 -7.07 12.69 -22.25
CA ASP A 75 -6.67 13.68 -23.25
C ASP A 75 -6.59 13.08 -24.67
N ALA A 76 -6.14 11.86 -24.82
CA ALA A 76 -6.06 11.15 -26.11
C ALA A 76 -7.40 11.06 -26.82
N LYS A 77 -8.53 11.11 -26.12
CA LYS A 77 -9.87 11.16 -26.73
C LYS A 77 -10.21 12.50 -27.38
N PHE A 78 -9.35 13.51 -27.24
CA PHE A 78 -9.48 14.84 -27.82
C PHE A 78 -8.42 15.14 -28.90
N GLU A 79 -7.81 14.11 -29.49
CA GLU A 79 -6.72 14.27 -30.48
C GLU A 79 -7.06 15.23 -31.62
N ASP A 80 -8.33 15.29 -32.05
CA ASP A 80 -8.80 16.21 -33.09
C ASP A 80 -8.98 17.68 -32.62
N LEU A 81 -8.86 17.94 -31.32
CA LEU A 81 -9.11 19.25 -30.71
C LEU A 81 -7.94 19.65 -29.81
N LYS A 82 -6.84 20.10 -30.44
CA LYS A 82 -5.75 20.75 -29.67
C LYS A 82 -6.30 22.03 -29.03
N ASP A 83 -6.50 21.98 -27.74
CA ASP A 83 -7.00 23.09 -26.95
C ASP A 83 -5.93 23.65 -25.99
N ALA A 84 -6.27 24.71 -25.22
CA ALA A 84 -5.34 25.34 -24.28
C ALA A 84 -4.87 24.42 -23.14
N LEU A 85 -5.53 23.26 -22.92
CA LEU A 85 -5.17 22.30 -21.87
C LEU A 85 -4.27 21.17 -22.38
N SER A 86 -4.22 20.93 -23.69
CA SER A 86 -3.44 19.82 -24.29
C SER A 86 -1.97 19.86 -23.87
N GLY A 87 -1.36 21.05 -23.77
CA GLY A 87 0.00 21.19 -23.29
C GLY A 87 0.21 20.77 -21.83
N ARG A 88 -0.81 20.92 -20.98
CA ARG A 88 -0.75 20.47 -19.57
C ARG A 88 -0.87 18.96 -19.46
N PHE A 89 -1.71 18.32 -20.25
CA PHE A 89 -1.83 16.88 -20.33
C PHE A 89 -0.58 16.25 -20.96
N GLY A 90 -0.03 16.86 -22.01
CA GLY A 90 1.20 16.40 -22.67
C GLY A 90 2.45 16.48 -21.79
N ALA A 91 2.42 17.24 -20.69
CA ALA A 91 3.49 17.26 -19.70
C ALA A 91 3.41 16.12 -18.69
N LEU A 92 2.32 15.34 -18.67
CA LEU A 92 2.19 14.17 -17.81
C LEU A 92 2.99 13.01 -18.36
N MET A 93 3.59 12.22 -17.46
CA MET A 93 4.36 11.03 -17.82
C MET A 93 3.78 9.82 -17.11
N ASP A 94 3.54 8.74 -17.83
CA ASP A 94 3.24 7.43 -17.25
C ASP A 94 4.55 6.70 -16.94
N LEU A 95 4.64 6.11 -15.75
CA LEU A 95 5.74 5.26 -15.32
C LEU A 95 5.19 3.88 -14.94
N PRO A 96 4.78 3.08 -15.94
CA PRO A 96 4.05 1.83 -15.72
C PRO A 96 4.85 0.83 -14.89
N ASP A 97 6.16 0.69 -15.15
CA ASP A 97 6.99 -0.28 -14.43
C ASP A 97 7.07 0.03 -12.94
N LEU A 98 7.28 1.31 -12.59
CA LEU A 98 7.31 1.75 -11.19
C LEU A 98 5.95 1.54 -10.51
N ARG A 99 4.86 1.97 -11.16
CA ARG A 99 3.51 1.83 -10.64
C ARG A 99 3.13 0.38 -10.40
N LEU A 100 3.40 -0.50 -11.37
CA LEU A 100 3.09 -1.92 -11.29
C LEU A 100 3.92 -2.60 -10.21
N GLU A 101 5.21 -2.25 -10.08
CA GLU A 101 6.09 -2.84 -9.07
C GLU A 101 5.68 -2.43 -7.65
N ILE A 102 5.30 -1.17 -7.42
CA ILE A 102 4.77 -0.74 -6.12
C ILE A 102 3.51 -1.54 -5.77
N ASN A 103 2.53 -1.62 -6.69
CA ASN A 103 1.27 -2.33 -6.46
C ASN A 103 1.46 -3.86 -6.34
N ARG A 104 2.49 -4.43 -6.96
CA ARG A 104 2.85 -5.83 -6.80
C ARG A 104 3.41 -6.13 -5.42
N CYS A 105 4.24 -5.22 -4.90
CA CYS A 105 4.94 -5.41 -3.64
C CYS A 105 4.13 -5.03 -2.41
N ILE A 106 3.24 -4.04 -2.52
CA ILE A 106 2.54 -3.43 -1.38
C ILE A 106 1.04 -3.63 -1.54
N LEU A 107 0.43 -4.38 -0.62
CA LEU A 107 -1.01 -4.69 -0.62
C LEU A 107 -1.81 -3.63 0.14
N SER A 108 -1.26 -3.11 1.23
CA SER A 108 -1.85 -2.05 2.05
C SER A 108 -0.75 -1.24 2.75
N PRO A 109 -1.07 -0.12 3.41
CA PRO A 109 -0.08 0.65 4.19
C PRO A 109 0.64 -0.17 5.28
N GLU A 110 0.05 -1.27 5.75
CA GLU A 110 0.58 -2.14 6.80
C GLU A 110 1.02 -3.51 6.28
N GLU A 111 0.74 -3.84 5.00
CA GLU A 111 0.94 -5.19 4.49
C GLU A 111 1.72 -5.20 3.18
N MET A 112 2.80 -5.97 3.17
CA MET A 112 3.62 -6.24 1.99
C MET A 112 3.32 -7.65 1.47
N ALA A 113 3.25 -7.80 0.14
CA ALA A 113 3.05 -9.10 -0.51
C ALA A 113 4.10 -10.11 -0.09
N ASP A 114 3.71 -11.37 0.07
CA ASP A 114 4.62 -12.45 0.49
C ASP A 114 5.79 -12.65 -0.48
N ASP A 115 5.57 -12.35 -1.74
CA ASP A 115 6.53 -12.50 -2.83
C ASP A 115 7.09 -11.15 -3.34
N ALA A 116 6.96 -10.09 -2.54
CA ALA A 116 7.55 -8.79 -2.85
C ALA A 116 9.06 -8.90 -3.14
N SER A 117 9.76 -9.81 -2.43
CA SER A 117 11.11 -10.22 -2.79
C SER A 117 11.30 -11.73 -2.57
N SER A 118 12.27 -12.33 -3.27
CA SER A 118 12.63 -13.73 -3.10
C SER A 118 13.06 -14.04 -1.66
N GLU A 119 13.78 -13.12 -1.03
CA GLU A 119 14.25 -13.26 0.35
C GLU A 119 13.09 -13.19 1.36
N LEU A 120 12.16 -12.23 1.21
CA LEU A 120 10.96 -12.15 2.06
C LEU A 120 10.13 -13.43 1.96
N LYS A 121 9.92 -13.92 0.74
CA LYS A 121 9.20 -15.18 0.47
C LYS A 121 9.86 -16.36 1.18
N ARG A 122 11.19 -16.45 1.10
CA ARG A 122 11.98 -17.50 1.78
C ARG A 122 11.80 -17.43 3.29
N ILE A 123 11.96 -16.23 3.86
CA ILE A 123 11.85 -16.02 5.30
C ILE A 123 10.44 -16.35 5.80
N ARG A 124 9.38 -15.81 5.17
CA ARG A 124 8.00 -16.09 5.57
C ARG A 124 7.63 -17.57 5.48
N ARG A 125 8.13 -18.26 4.43
CA ARG A 125 7.96 -19.72 4.31
C ARG A 125 8.66 -20.47 5.45
N ALA A 126 9.90 -20.10 5.78
CA ALA A 126 10.64 -20.71 6.89
C ALA A 126 9.94 -20.48 8.23
N MET A 127 9.44 -19.25 8.48
CA MET A 127 8.66 -18.92 9.67
C MET A 127 7.40 -19.80 9.78
N LYS A 128 6.63 -19.92 8.68
CA LYS A 128 5.44 -20.78 8.64
C LYS A 128 5.76 -22.22 8.95
N THR A 129 6.76 -22.79 8.27
CA THR A 129 7.19 -24.18 8.50
C THR A 129 7.65 -24.41 9.94
N THR A 130 8.37 -23.45 10.53
CA THR A 130 8.80 -23.54 11.93
C THR A 130 7.63 -23.48 12.89
N ASN A 131 6.67 -22.61 12.63
CA ASN A 131 5.47 -22.49 13.46
C ASN A 131 4.59 -23.76 13.38
N ASP A 132 4.48 -24.35 12.19
CA ASP A 132 3.77 -25.63 12.01
C ASP A 132 4.45 -26.77 12.80
N LYS A 133 5.78 -26.86 12.76
CA LYS A 133 6.54 -27.83 13.58
C LYS A 133 6.32 -27.63 15.08
N VAL A 134 6.29 -26.38 15.56
CA VAL A 134 5.99 -26.09 16.96
C VAL A 134 4.60 -26.57 17.34
N ARG A 135 3.59 -26.35 16.48
CA ARG A 135 2.23 -26.84 16.73
C ARG A 135 2.15 -28.36 16.75
N GLU A 136 2.85 -29.04 15.84
CA GLU A 136 2.94 -30.50 15.82
C GLU A 136 3.57 -31.03 17.11
N GLN A 137 4.70 -30.46 17.56
CA GLN A 137 5.34 -30.82 18.82
C GLN A 137 4.44 -30.61 20.04
N LEU A 138 3.71 -29.49 20.09
CA LEU A 138 2.73 -29.22 21.15
C LEU A 138 1.61 -30.27 21.14
N THR A 139 1.07 -30.62 19.98
CA THR A 139 0.05 -31.65 19.85
C THR A 139 0.56 -33.02 20.30
N ALA A 140 1.79 -33.39 19.90
CA ALA A 140 2.41 -34.63 20.35
C ALA A 140 2.62 -34.64 21.86
N THR A 141 3.10 -33.54 22.46
CA THR A 141 3.28 -33.40 23.92
C THR A 141 1.95 -33.52 24.64
N MET A 142 0.89 -32.90 24.14
CA MET A 142 -0.46 -32.99 24.72
C MET A 142 -0.98 -34.43 24.68
N ASN A 143 -0.78 -35.13 23.58
CA ASN A 143 -1.22 -36.52 23.44
C ASN A 143 -0.45 -37.46 24.40
N LEU A 144 0.86 -37.28 24.54
CA LEU A 144 1.69 -38.08 25.44
C LEU A 144 1.44 -37.80 26.92
N SER A 145 1.10 -36.55 27.26
CA SER A 145 0.99 -36.09 28.62
C SER A 145 -0.46 -35.72 29.03
N GLY A 146 -1.46 -36.19 28.30
CA GLY A 146 -2.86 -35.80 28.50
C GLY A 146 -3.40 -36.02 29.91
N SER A 147 -2.95 -37.06 30.64
CA SER A 147 -3.31 -37.30 32.05
C SER A 147 -2.77 -36.23 33.01
N MET A 148 -1.65 -35.57 32.64
CA MET A 148 -1.00 -34.54 33.43
C MET A 148 -1.56 -33.14 33.15
N LEU A 149 -2.33 -32.95 32.06
CA LEU A 149 -2.92 -31.70 31.68
C LEU A 149 -4.31 -31.54 32.33
N ARG A 150 -4.63 -30.31 32.70
CA ARG A 150 -5.95 -29.94 33.20
C ARG A 150 -6.97 -29.88 32.08
N ASP A 151 -6.56 -29.30 30.95
CA ASP A 151 -7.35 -29.14 29.73
C ASP A 151 -6.47 -29.32 28.52
N ASN A 152 -7.02 -29.78 27.38
CA ASN A 152 -6.33 -29.95 26.12
C ASN A 152 -6.33 -28.62 25.31
N ILE A 153 -5.97 -27.52 25.95
CA ILE A 153 -5.97 -26.19 25.35
C ILE A 153 -4.55 -25.62 25.39
N VAL A 154 -4.05 -25.18 24.24
CA VAL A 154 -2.83 -24.40 24.14
C VAL A 154 -3.17 -22.92 24.25
N THR A 155 -2.55 -22.22 25.20
CA THR A 155 -2.67 -20.77 25.33
C THR A 155 -1.36 -20.08 24.98
N MET A 156 -1.42 -18.81 24.64
CA MET A 156 -0.22 -18.00 24.41
C MET A 156 -0.11 -16.94 25.51
N ARG A 157 1.03 -16.88 26.18
CA ARG A 157 1.34 -15.87 27.20
C ARG A 157 2.74 -15.29 26.95
N ASN A 158 2.83 -13.98 26.84
CA ASN A 158 4.10 -13.28 26.58
C ASN A 158 4.89 -13.87 25.39
N GLY A 159 4.18 -14.20 24.28
CA GLY A 159 4.79 -14.77 23.08
C GLY A 159 5.24 -16.25 23.21
N ARG A 160 4.85 -16.94 24.28
CA ARG A 160 5.19 -18.35 24.52
C ARG A 160 3.94 -19.21 24.57
N TYR A 161 4.01 -20.40 23.99
CA TYR A 161 2.95 -21.41 24.12
C TYR A 161 2.97 -22.01 25.53
N CYS A 162 1.79 -22.04 26.17
CA CYS A 162 1.61 -22.56 27.51
C CYS A 162 0.56 -23.68 27.51
N LEU A 163 0.84 -24.74 28.25
CA LEU A 163 -0.07 -25.85 28.52
C LEU A 163 -0.56 -25.81 30.00
N PRO A 164 -1.85 -26.00 30.27
CA PRO A 164 -2.39 -26.01 31.61
C PRO A 164 -2.09 -27.34 32.30
N VAL A 165 -1.00 -27.41 33.08
CA VAL A 165 -0.59 -28.60 33.82
C VAL A 165 -1.28 -28.65 35.18
N LYS A 166 -1.77 -29.82 35.62
CA LYS A 166 -2.31 -30.05 36.97
C LYS A 166 -1.25 -29.81 38.03
N GLN A 167 -1.68 -29.35 39.19
CA GLN A 167 -0.77 -28.93 40.25
C GLN A 167 0.17 -30.01 40.71
N GLU A 168 -0.33 -31.27 40.82
CA GLU A 168 0.44 -32.45 41.21
C GLU A 168 1.58 -32.82 40.26
N TYR A 169 1.54 -32.38 39.00
CA TYR A 169 2.54 -32.70 37.99
C TYR A 169 3.49 -31.55 37.65
N LYS A 170 3.38 -30.41 38.34
CA LYS A 170 4.22 -29.22 38.04
C LYS A 170 5.73 -29.47 38.14
N SER A 171 6.17 -30.37 39.04
CA SER A 171 7.58 -30.70 39.24
C SER A 171 8.11 -31.74 38.26
N THR A 172 7.22 -32.53 37.64
CA THR A 172 7.59 -33.65 36.77
C THR A 172 7.35 -33.35 35.28
N PHE A 173 6.49 -32.37 34.98
CA PHE A 173 6.22 -31.97 33.60
C PHE A 173 7.41 -31.16 33.03
N PRO A 174 7.93 -31.54 31.84
CA PRO A 174 9.07 -30.82 31.25
C PRO A 174 8.64 -29.44 30.74
N GLY A 175 9.26 -28.39 31.26
CA GLY A 175 8.99 -27.02 30.83
C GLY A 175 9.31 -25.98 31.88
N MET A 176 9.12 -24.72 31.54
CA MET A 176 9.20 -23.61 32.47
C MET A 176 7.80 -23.26 33.01
N ILE A 177 7.69 -23.05 34.34
CA ILE A 177 6.46 -22.57 34.96
C ILE A 177 6.30 -21.09 34.62
N HIS A 178 5.09 -20.74 34.18
CA HIS A 178 4.75 -19.37 33.83
C HIS A 178 3.64 -18.83 34.70
#